data_399e4a475d0578d955f9aa77a46070e9
#
_entry.id   399e4a475d0578d955f9aa77a46070e9
#
_cell.length_a   1.000
_cell.length_b   1.000
_cell.length_c   1.000
_cell.angle_alpha   90.00
_cell.angle_beta   90.00
_cell.angle_gamma   90.00
#
_symmetry.space_group_name_H-M   'P 1'
#
loop_
_entity.id
_entity.type
_entity.pdbx_description
1 polymer ?
#
loop_
_entity_poly.entity_id
_entity_poly.type
_entity_poly.pdbx_seq_one_letter_code
_entity_poly.pdbx_strand_id
1 'polypeptide(L)'
;MNRSSVSTIMFAATLLSSSGVAQAAPPTYRLTEFGADDSASKATYVTGVNALGEIAVTVYDNGNGTSQAYLWRSGTLTSLSGISNLCGPNSNSSSAGINNFGHVGVSVYSSDFTCFKNYIWNQGKVTFVGPGPTGYTVESVSGPNDRDEVIGSLAGTNPDGSGFQVQYSWQNGQFTILPPLPNGNMYYPGGATATGLNDFGVIAGSSGTAGGFRGVIWVNSKAIDMGTCPGIPNSAAGMINNLGMVVGSCQVNGDTFVPFVWQAGTFTTLPIPNNGQPQSGSALGINDLGQIVGYQYPNSAGTGPATALLWERGAVYDVNTLIAPNDPLKPYAVLLAAEEVTLGGQIVAMGQDTRIPNNSSVFYVLTPEN
;
A
#
# COMPACT_ATOMS: atom_id res chain seq x y z
N MET A 1 31.45 19.88 -28.20
CA MET A 1 30.53 20.60 -27.32
C MET A 1 29.13 20.13 -27.63
N ASN A 2 28.67 19.09 -26.92
CA ASN A 2 27.30 18.60 -27.05
C ASN A 2 26.56 18.98 -25.75
N ARG A 3 25.60 19.88 -25.86
CA ARG A 3 24.68 20.22 -24.76
C ARG A 3 23.60 19.16 -24.76
N SER A 4 23.59 18.31 -23.72
CA SER A 4 22.47 17.45 -23.40
C SER A 4 21.36 18.30 -22.83
N SER A 5 20.26 18.40 -23.55
CA SER A 5 19.02 19.00 -23.08
C SER A 5 18.38 18.09 -22.01
N VAL A 6 18.40 18.53 -20.76
CA VAL A 6 17.58 17.97 -19.69
C VAL A 6 16.17 18.48 -19.93
N SER A 7 15.26 17.61 -20.35
CA SER A 7 13.83 17.93 -20.41
C SER A 7 13.30 18.06 -18.98
N THR A 8 13.10 19.30 -18.55
CA THR A 8 12.39 19.62 -17.31
C THR A 8 10.90 19.38 -17.57
N ILE A 9 10.36 18.33 -16.99
CA ILE A 9 8.91 18.11 -16.96
C ILE A 9 8.36 19.10 -15.94
N MET A 10 7.81 20.23 -16.42
CA MET A 10 7.06 21.18 -15.59
C MET A 10 5.65 20.62 -15.38
N PHE A 11 5.34 20.15 -14.18
CA PHE A 11 3.98 19.97 -13.74
C PHE A 11 3.41 21.34 -13.33
N ALA A 12 2.36 21.79 -14.03
CA ALA A 12 1.67 23.01 -13.69
C ALA A 12 0.86 22.79 -12.38
N ALA A 13 1.31 23.35 -11.29
CA ALA A 13 0.54 23.43 -10.06
C ALA A 13 -0.59 24.44 -10.22
N THR A 14 -1.81 23.99 -10.39
CA THR A 14 -3.00 24.86 -10.30
C THR A 14 -3.36 25.01 -8.83
N LEU A 15 -2.91 26.09 -8.21
CA LEU A 15 -3.43 26.54 -6.92
C LEU A 15 -4.89 26.95 -7.10
N LEU A 16 -5.82 26.15 -6.62
CA LEU A 16 -7.23 26.54 -6.49
C LEU A 16 -7.33 27.57 -5.37
N SER A 17 -7.48 28.83 -5.76
CA SER A 17 -7.87 29.92 -4.88
C SER A 17 -9.26 29.62 -4.31
N SER A 18 -9.42 29.77 -2.99
CA SER A 18 -10.68 29.62 -2.24
C SER A 18 -11.67 30.74 -2.61
N SER A 19 -12.37 30.58 -3.72
CA SER A 19 -13.65 31.24 -3.94
C SER A 19 -14.72 30.30 -3.37
N GLY A 20 -15.64 30.83 -2.53
CA GLY A 20 -16.65 30.04 -1.82
C GLY A 20 -17.54 29.19 -2.72
N VAL A 21 -17.04 28.05 -3.08
CA VAL A 21 -17.82 26.97 -3.68
C VAL A 21 -18.56 26.32 -2.52
N ALA A 22 -19.88 26.24 -2.59
CA ALA A 22 -20.66 25.44 -1.65
C ALA A 22 -20.02 24.07 -1.53
N GLN A 23 -19.64 23.67 -0.32
CA GLN A 23 -19.03 22.37 -0.08
C GLN A 23 -20.02 21.31 -0.58
N ALA A 24 -19.61 20.50 -1.54
CA ALA A 24 -20.44 19.40 -2.02
C ALA A 24 -20.86 18.53 -0.83
N ALA A 25 -22.07 17.99 -0.87
CA ALA A 25 -22.50 17.04 0.16
C ALA A 25 -21.48 15.90 0.27
N PRO A 26 -21.21 15.41 1.49
CA PRO A 26 -20.31 14.27 1.67
C PRO A 26 -20.81 13.08 0.86
N PRO A 27 -19.92 12.28 0.27
CA PRO A 27 -20.33 11.07 -0.44
C PRO A 27 -21.01 10.08 0.51
N THR A 28 -21.91 9.26 0.00
CA THR A 28 -22.50 8.14 0.71
C THR A 28 -22.10 6.83 0.07
N TYR A 29 -21.99 5.78 0.88
CA TYR A 29 -21.45 4.48 0.46
C TYR A 29 -22.34 3.32 0.89
N ARG A 30 -22.41 2.30 0.02
CA ARG A 30 -22.93 0.98 0.33
C ARG A 30 -21.79 0.04 0.72
N LEU A 31 -22.04 -0.78 1.74
CA LEU A 31 -21.09 -1.78 2.20
C LEU A 31 -21.31 -3.13 1.52
N THR A 32 -20.21 -3.78 1.17
CA THR A 32 -20.15 -5.21 0.89
C THR A 32 -19.05 -5.79 1.76
N GLU A 33 -19.42 -6.65 2.69
CA GLU A 33 -18.45 -7.37 3.51
C GLU A 33 -17.83 -8.51 2.70
N PHE A 34 -16.53 -8.71 2.84
CA PHE A 34 -15.83 -9.85 2.27
C PHE A 34 -14.72 -10.34 3.18
N GLY A 35 -14.37 -11.59 3.03
CA GLY A 35 -13.32 -12.26 3.79
C GLY A 35 -13.46 -13.75 3.62
N ALA A 36 -12.52 -14.49 4.16
CA ALA A 36 -12.67 -15.91 4.29
C ALA A 36 -13.43 -16.15 5.58
N ASP A 37 -14.60 -16.67 5.42
CA ASP A 37 -15.44 -17.19 6.46
C ASP A 37 -15.09 -16.75 7.92
N ASP A 38 -16.07 -16.43 8.64
CA ASP A 38 -16.17 -15.96 10.05
C ASP A 38 -15.61 -16.93 11.10
N SER A 39 -14.89 -17.97 10.70
CA SER A 39 -14.19 -18.82 11.67
C SER A 39 -12.95 -18.11 12.19
N ALA A 40 -12.78 -18.05 13.50
CA ALA A 40 -11.57 -17.54 14.17
C ALA A 40 -10.26 -18.25 13.71
N SER A 41 -10.36 -19.22 12.80
CA SER A 41 -9.25 -19.98 12.22
C SER A 41 -8.68 -19.34 10.95
N LYS A 42 -9.36 -18.37 10.31
CA LYS A 42 -8.89 -17.76 9.06
C LYS A 42 -8.68 -16.25 9.21
N ALA A 43 -7.63 -15.75 8.58
CA ALA A 43 -7.34 -14.33 8.45
C ALA A 43 -7.28 -13.94 6.97
N THR A 44 -7.93 -12.84 6.64
CA THR A 44 -7.91 -12.24 5.29
C THR A 44 -6.99 -11.03 5.29
N TYR A 45 -6.19 -10.87 4.22
CA TYR A 45 -5.32 -9.72 4.00
C TYR A 45 -5.55 -9.18 2.59
N VAL A 46 -5.88 -7.92 2.49
CA VAL A 46 -5.91 -7.20 1.21
C VAL A 46 -4.50 -6.77 0.85
N THR A 47 -4.11 -6.93 -0.41
CA THR A 47 -2.78 -6.58 -0.89
C THR A 47 -2.78 -5.61 -2.06
N GLY A 48 -3.95 -5.26 -2.57
CA GLY A 48 -4.12 -4.23 -3.58
C GLY A 48 -5.51 -4.27 -4.21
N VAL A 49 -5.92 -3.15 -4.76
CA VAL A 49 -7.15 -2.98 -5.52
C VAL A 49 -6.85 -2.28 -6.85
N ASN A 50 -7.51 -2.70 -7.92
CA ASN A 50 -7.38 -2.03 -9.21
C ASN A 50 -8.53 -1.05 -9.50
N ALA A 51 -8.43 -0.31 -10.60
CA ALA A 51 -9.45 0.68 -10.99
C ALA A 51 -10.83 0.07 -11.28
N LEU A 52 -10.91 -1.23 -11.54
CA LEU A 52 -12.16 -1.98 -11.76
C LEU A 52 -12.82 -2.47 -10.47
N GLY A 53 -12.16 -2.24 -9.30
CA GLY A 53 -12.62 -2.72 -7.99
C GLY A 53 -12.35 -4.22 -7.80
N GLU A 54 -11.44 -4.81 -8.57
CA GLU A 54 -10.95 -6.16 -8.29
C GLU A 54 -9.88 -6.09 -7.19
N ILE A 55 -9.91 -7.03 -6.26
CA ILE A 55 -9.06 -7.01 -5.07
C ILE A 55 -8.21 -8.27 -5.02
N ALA A 56 -6.88 -8.09 -4.91
CA ALA A 56 -5.96 -9.17 -4.61
C ALA A 56 -5.97 -9.44 -3.10
N VAL A 57 -6.14 -10.70 -2.73
CA VAL A 57 -6.39 -11.12 -1.36
C VAL A 57 -5.53 -12.33 -1.01
N THR A 58 -4.98 -12.35 0.18
CA THR A 58 -4.40 -13.56 0.80
C THR A 58 -5.31 -14.03 1.92
N VAL A 59 -5.67 -15.30 1.90
CA VAL A 59 -6.36 -15.96 3.01
C VAL A 59 -5.37 -16.89 3.70
N TYR A 60 -5.17 -16.68 4.98
CA TYR A 60 -4.36 -17.52 5.85
C TYR A 60 -5.26 -18.37 6.75
N ASP A 61 -5.04 -19.67 6.74
CA ASP A 61 -5.74 -20.61 7.60
C ASP A 61 -4.84 -20.96 8.82
N ASN A 62 -5.16 -20.38 9.97
CA ASN A 62 -4.43 -20.58 11.21
C ASN A 62 -4.54 -22.02 11.73
N GLY A 63 -5.60 -22.76 11.33
CA GLY A 63 -5.86 -24.12 11.80
C GLY A 63 -4.86 -25.12 11.23
N ASN A 64 -4.41 -24.92 10.00
CA ASN A 64 -3.45 -25.81 9.33
C ASN A 64 -2.14 -25.11 8.91
N GLY A 65 -1.99 -23.80 9.19
CA GLY A 65 -0.80 -23.02 8.87
C GLY A 65 -0.58 -22.81 7.38
N THR A 66 -1.65 -22.81 6.57
CA THR A 66 -1.56 -22.61 5.12
C THR A 66 -2.05 -21.24 4.70
N SER A 67 -1.54 -20.73 3.58
CA SER A 67 -2.01 -19.51 2.95
C SER A 67 -2.32 -19.73 1.47
N GLN A 68 -3.28 -18.96 0.95
CA GLN A 68 -3.63 -19.01 -0.45
C GLN A 68 -3.99 -17.63 -0.99
N ALA A 69 -3.50 -17.35 -2.20
CA ALA A 69 -3.81 -16.12 -2.92
C ALA A 69 -5.15 -16.27 -3.68
N TYR A 70 -5.96 -15.21 -3.60
CA TYR A 70 -7.27 -15.11 -4.23
C TYR A 70 -7.42 -13.79 -4.97
N LEU A 71 -8.38 -13.77 -5.84
CA LEU A 71 -8.90 -12.57 -6.49
C LEU A 71 -10.38 -12.44 -6.14
N TRP A 72 -10.76 -11.30 -5.56
CA TRP A 72 -12.14 -10.95 -5.32
C TRP A 72 -12.67 -10.09 -6.49
N ARG A 73 -13.84 -10.46 -7.02
CA ARG A 73 -14.54 -9.75 -8.09
C ARG A 73 -16.03 -9.73 -7.80
N SER A 74 -16.63 -8.56 -7.65
CA SER A 74 -18.09 -8.38 -7.55
C SER A 74 -18.78 -9.38 -6.60
N GLY A 75 -18.25 -9.55 -5.39
CA GLY A 75 -18.80 -10.43 -4.36
C GLY A 75 -18.29 -11.88 -4.40
N THR A 76 -17.44 -12.24 -5.35
CA THR A 76 -16.93 -13.61 -5.48
C THR A 76 -15.41 -13.65 -5.23
N LEU A 77 -15.00 -14.49 -4.31
CA LEU A 77 -13.60 -14.79 -4.00
C LEU A 77 -13.16 -16.05 -4.75
N THR A 78 -12.19 -15.95 -5.65
CA THR A 78 -11.71 -17.06 -6.48
C THR A 78 -10.22 -17.27 -6.27
N SER A 79 -9.79 -18.51 -5.97
CA SER A 79 -8.37 -18.83 -5.81
C SER A 79 -7.63 -18.70 -7.14
N LEU A 80 -6.37 -18.23 -7.07
CA LEU A 80 -5.54 -18.12 -8.27
C LEU A 80 -5.14 -19.50 -8.76
N SER A 81 -5.57 -19.84 -9.98
CA SER A 81 -5.26 -21.13 -10.60
C SER A 81 -3.82 -21.20 -11.12
N GLY A 82 -3.27 -22.41 -11.24
CA GLY A 82 -1.96 -22.67 -11.86
C GLY A 82 -0.74 -22.42 -10.97
N ILE A 83 -0.93 -22.07 -9.68
CA ILE A 83 0.19 -21.76 -8.76
C ILE A 83 0.40 -22.81 -7.66
N SER A 84 -0.58 -23.67 -7.39
CA SER A 84 -0.60 -24.58 -6.24
C SER A 84 0.53 -25.64 -6.18
N ASN A 85 1.30 -25.79 -7.26
CA ASN A 85 2.37 -26.80 -7.35
C ASN A 85 3.73 -26.23 -7.77
N LEU A 86 3.89 -24.90 -7.76
CA LEU A 86 5.13 -24.25 -8.24
C LEU A 86 6.31 -24.40 -7.27
N CYS A 87 6.03 -24.75 -6.01
CA CYS A 87 7.02 -25.08 -4.98
C CYS A 87 6.77 -26.47 -4.36
N GLY A 88 6.29 -27.44 -5.17
CA GLY A 88 5.89 -28.75 -4.71
C GLY A 88 4.39 -28.89 -4.50
N PRO A 89 3.89 -30.10 -4.15
CA PRO A 89 2.47 -30.33 -3.94
C PRO A 89 1.92 -29.45 -2.82
N ASN A 90 0.73 -28.87 -3.05
CA ASN A 90 0.04 -28.02 -2.07
C ASN A 90 0.88 -26.81 -1.58
N SER A 91 1.59 -26.16 -2.51
CA SER A 91 2.35 -24.94 -2.18
C SER A 91 1.43 -23.89 -1.58
N ASN A 92 1.92 -23.19 -0.57
CA ASN A 92 1.34 -21.96 -0.06
C ASN A 92 1.50 -20.83 -1.07
N SER A 93 0.63 -19.85 -1.01
CA SER A 93 0.75 -18.65 -1.83
C SER A 93 0.20 -17.41 -1.12
N SER A 94 0.78 -16.25 -1.43
CA SER A 94 0.26 -14.95 -0.99
C SER A 94 0.24 -13.98 -2.17
N SER A 95 -0.80 -13.18 -2.27
CA SER A 95 -0.87 -12.06 -3.22
C SER A 95 -0.02 -10.89 -2.74
N ALA A 96 0.38 -10.03 -3.68
CA ALA A 96 1.30 -8.91 -3.41
C ALA A 96 0.94 -7.63 -4.20
N GLY A 97 -0.28 -7.52 -4.65
CA GLY A 97 -0.81 -6.39 -5.43
C GLY A 97 -1.48 -6.84 -6.72
N ILE A 98 -2.16 -5.92 -7.39
CA ILE A 98 -2.89 -6.14 -8.64
C ILE A 98 -2.84 -4.89 -9.51
N ASN A 99 -2.72 -5.06 -10.83
CA ASN A 99 -2.82 -3.95 -11.78
C ASN A 99 -4.20 -3.86 -12.46
N ASN A 100 -4.41 -2.84 -13.30
CA ASN A 100 -5.67 -2.60 -13.98
C ASN A 100 -6.01 -3.63 -15.08
N PHE A 101 -5.07 -4.50 -15.45
CA PHE A 101 -5.30 -5.64 -16.35
C PHE A 101 -5.67 -6.93 -15.59
N GLY A 102 -5.75 -6.86 -14.26
CA GLY A 102 -6.02 -8.01 -13.39
C GLY A 102 -4.82 -8.95 -13.22
N HIS A 103 -3.61 -8.48 -13.53
CA HIS A 103 -2.40 -9.23 -13.22
C HIS A 103 -2.06 -9.07 -11.73
N VAL A 104 -1.73 -10.16 -11.08
CA VAL A 104 -1.49 -10.21 -9.63
C VAL A 104 -0.05 -10.62 -9.35
N GLY A 105 0.65 -9.84 -8.53
CA GLY A 105 1.92 -10.27 -7.94
C GLY A 105 1.67 -11.39 -6.93
N VAL A 106 2.46 -12.45 -6.96
CA VAL A 106 2.25 -13.64 -6.12
C VAL A 106 3.59 -14.20 -5.64
N SER A 107 3.69 -14.44 -4.33
CA SER A 107 4.72 -15.28 -3.74
C SER A 107 4.18 -16.69 -3.54
N VAL A 108 4.95 -17.70 -3.94
CA VAL A 108 4.62 -19.13 -3.78
C VAL A 108 5.74 -19.80 -3.02
N TYR A 109 5.40 -20.58 -1.99
CA TYR A 109 6.37 -21.20 -1.11
C TYR A 109 5.94 -22.56 -0.57
N SER A 110 6.92 -23.40 -0.26
CA SER A 110 6.69 -24.67 0.44
C SER A 110 6.46 -24.41 1.95
N SER A 111 5.79 -25.33 2.64
CA SER A 111 5.49 -25.20 4.08
C SER A 111 6.75 -25.13 4.96
N ASP A 112 7.88 -25.68 4.50
CA ASP A 112 9.17 -25.66 5.16
C ASP A 112 10.08 -24.49 4.69
N PHE A 113 9.56 -23.64 3.78
CA PHE A 113 10.28 -22.51 3.16
C PHE A 113 11.56 -22.88 2.42
N THR A 114 11.77 -24.17 2.07
CA THR A 114 12.92 -24.58 1.23
C THR A 114 12.77 -24.17 -0.23
N CYS A 115 11.55 -23.90 -0.67
CA CYS A 115 11.23 -23.29 -1.94
C CYS A 115 10.46 -21.99 -1.70
N PHE A 116 10.94 -20.89 -2.27
CA PHE A 116 10.27 -19.61 -2.27
C PHE A 116 10.49 -18.92 -3.63
N LYS A 117 9.40 -18.57 -4.33
CA LYS A 117 9.45 -18.00 -5.67
C LYS A 117 8.38 -16.96 -5.86
N ASN A 118 8.71 -15.92 -6.63
CA ASN A 118 7.83 -14.81 -6.93
C ASN A 118 7.41 -14.82 -8.40
N TYR A 119 6.16 -14.45 -8.67
CA TYR A 119 5.57 -14.47 -10.00
C TYR A 119 4.63 -13.28 -10.21
N ILE A 120 4.40 -12.92 -11.47
CA ILE A 120 3.23 -12.19 -11.92
C ILE A 120 2.25 -13.22 -12.49
N TRP A 121 1.07 -13.32 -11.89
CA TRP A 121 -0.01 -14.20 -12.33
C TRP A 121 -0.95 -13.47 -13.28
N ASN A 122 -1.36 -14.11 -14.36
CA ASN A 122 -2.34 -13.63 -15.32
C ASN A 122 -3.22 -14.80 -15.79
N GLN A 123 -4.44 -14.92 -15.28
CA GLN A 123 -5.46 -15.90 -15.70
C GLN A 123 -4.91 -17.34 -15.80
N GLY A 124 -4.17 -17.78 -14.79
CA GLY A 124 -3.58 -19.13 -14.72
C GLY A 124 -2.21 -19.28 -15.38
N LYS A 125 -1.72 -18.26 -16.07
CA LYS A 125 -0.33 -18.18 -16.53
C LYS A 125 0.51 -17.42 -15.51
N VAL A 126 1.79 -17.79 -15.40
CA VAL A 126 2.71 -17.11 -14.49
C VAL A 126 3.98 -16.67 -15.21
N THR A 127 4.45 -15.48 -14.88
CA THR A 127 5.77 -14.97 -15.28
C THR A 127 6.66 -14.97 -14.06
N PHE A 128 7.77 -15.71 -14.11
CA PHE A 128 8.70 -15.83 -12.99
C PHE A 128 9.48 -14.52 -12.78
N VAL A 129 9.44 -13.98 -11.56
CA VAL A 129 10.25 -12.84 -11.13
C VAL A 129 11.54 -13.38 -10.53
N GLY A 130 12.45 -13.78 -11.42
CA GLY A 130 13.71 -14.41 -11.06
C GLY A 130 14.39 -15.06 -12.29
N PRO A 131 15.54 -15.73 -12.08
CA PRO A 131 16.33 -15.74 -10.85
C PRO A 131 16.87 -14.33 -10.54
N GLY A 132 17.16 -14.06 -9.27
CA GLY A 132 17.84 -12.83 -8.87
C GLY A 132 19.20 -12.67 -9.56
N PRO A 133 19.79 -11.45 -9.56
CA PRO A 133 21.14 -11.23 -10.02
C PRO A 133 22.14 -12.12 -9.26
N THR A 134 23.31 -12.40 -9.86
CA THR A 134 24.35 -13.24 -9.23
C THR A 134 24.68 -12.75 -7.81
N GLY A 135 24.60 -13.63 -6.84
CA GLY A 135 24.83 -13.32 -5.42
C GLY A 135 23.61 -12.84 -4.66
N TYR A 136 22.43 -12.78 -5.31
CA TYR A 136 21.19 -12.35 -4.66
C TYR A 136 20.07 -13.38 -4.79
N THR A 137 19.24 -13.42 -3.76
CA THR A 137 17.97 -14.19 -3.74
C THR A 137 16.79 -13.21 -3.71
N VAL A 138 15.76 -13.45 -4.51
CA VAL A 138 14.53 -12.63 -4.49
C VAL A 138 13.70 -13.03 -3.27
N GLU A 139 13.51 -12.11 -2.32
CA GLU A 139 12.79 -12.36 -1.07
C GLU A 139 11.33 -11.93 -1.10
N SER A 140 11.01 -10.89 -1.87
CA SER A 140 9.65 -10.37 -1.92
C SER A 140 9.33 -9.78 -3.28
N VAL A 141 8.03 -9.67 -3.55
CA VAL A 141 7.48 -8.93 -4.68
C VAL A 141 6.33 -8.05 -4.17
N SER A 142 6.13 -6.88 -4.78
CA SER A 142 4.97 -5.99 -4.60
C SER A 142 4.60 -5.36 -5.94
N GLY A 143 3.34 -5.12 -6.18
CA GLY A 143 2.79 -4.76 -7.49
C GLY A 143 2.12 -5.96 -8.17
N PRO A 144 1.93 -5.96 -9.50
CA PRO A 144 2.57 -5.11 -10.50
C PRO A 144 1.86 -3.77 -10.77
N ASN A 145 2.55 -2.83 -11.44
CA ASN A 145 1.89 -1.72 -12.13
C ASN A 145 1.34 -2.15 -13.51
N ASP A 146 0.71 -1.22 -14.26
CA ASP A 146 0.10 -1.51 -15.57
C ASP A 146 1.11 -1.87 -16.70
N ARG A 147 2.40 -1.82 -16.41
CA ARG A 147 3.46 -2.27 -17.32
C ARG A 147 4.11 -3.58 -16.89
N ASP A 148 3.49 -4.30 -15.95
CA ASP A 148 4.04 -5.50 -15.31
C ASP A 148 5.43 -5.25 -14.66
N GLU A 149 5.69 -4.03 -14.21
CA GLU A 149 6.83 -3.74 -13.36
C GLU A 149 6.45 -4.05 -11.91
N VAL A 150 7.35 -4.70 -11.19
CA VAL A 150 7.22 -5.01 -9.76
C VAL A 150 8.42 -4.47 -8.99
N ILE A 151 8.21 -4.24 -7.71
CA ILE A 151 9.26 -3.88 -6.75
C ILE A 151 9.38 -4.96 -5.69
N GLY A 152 10.44 -4.91 -4.89
CA GLY A 152 10.64 -5.86 -3.80
C GLY A 152 12.03 -5.81 -3.21
N SER A 153 12.40 -6.86 -2.47
CA SER A 153 13.70 -7.00 -1.81
C SER A 153 14.49 -8.20 -2.33
N LEU A 154 15.79 -8.01 -2.39
CA LEU A 154 16.79 -9.04 -2.65
C LEU A 154 17.65 -9.25 -1.39
N ALA A 155 17.86 -10.49 -0.99
CA ALA A 155 18.86 -10.86 0.01
C ALA A 155 20.20 -11.14 -0.64
N GLY A 156 21.26 -10.70 0.01
CA GLY A 156 22.65 -11.03 -0.32
C GLY A 156 23.44 -11.42 0.93
N THR A 157 24.66 -11.91 0.71
CA THR A 157 25.59 -12.27 1.80
C THR A 157 26.90 -11.54 1.64
N ASN A 158 27.35 -10.86 2.67
CA ASN A 158 28.64 -10.18 2.73
C ASN A 158 29.79 -11.20 2.79
N PRO A 159 31.04 -10.82 2.48
CA PRO A 159 32.20 -11.72 2.59
C PRO A 159 32.46 -12.25 4.01
N ASP A 160 31.98 -11.56 5.04
CA ASP A 160 32.07 -11.99 6.45
C ASP A 160 30.94 -12.96 6.87
N GLY A 161 30.04 -13.32 5.93
CA GLY A 161 28.91 -14.21 6.15
C GLY A 161 27.64 -13.53 6.69
N SER A 162 27.67 -12.22 6.96
CA SER A 162 26.48 -11.46 7.37
C SER A 162 25.52 -11.27 6.18
N GLY A 163 24.22 -11.36 6.44
CA GLY A 163 23.18 -11.07 5.45
C GLY A 163 22.97 -9.56 5.28
N PHE A 164 22.54 -9.17 4.08
CA PHE A 164 22.04 -7.82 3.80
C PHE A 164 20.87 -7.88 2.83
N GLN A 165 20.04 -6.83 2.80
CA GLN A 165 18.96 -6.66 1.84
C GLN A 165 19.17 -5.40 0.99
N VAL A 166 18.71 -5.44 -0.26
CA VAL A 166 18.57 -4.26 -1.13
C VAL A 166 17.20 -4.27 -1.77
N GLN A 167 16.72 -3.09 -2.13
CA GLN A 167 15.45 -2.96 -2.86
C GLN A 167 15.72 -3.03 -4.36
N TYR A 168 14.74 -3.53 -5.10
CA TYR A 168 14.79 -3.62 -6.56
C TYR A 168 13.49 -3.20 -7.22
N SER A 169 13.57 -2.80 -8.49
CA SER A 169 12.49 -2.96 -9.46
C SER A 169 12.85 -4.05 -10.47
N TRP A 170 11.82 -4.73 -10.97
CA TRP A 170 11.96 -5.76 -12.00
C TRP A 170 10.94 -5.54 -13.10
N GLN A 171 11.38 -5.61 -14.33
CA GLN A 171 10.51 -5.58 -15.51
C GLN A 171 11.14 -6.40 -16.64
N ASN A 172 10.34 -7.24 -17.32
CA ASN A 172 10.77 -8.01 -18.49
C ASN A 172 12.08 -8.80 -18.28
N GLY A 173 12.26 -9.42 -17.13
CA GLY A 173 13.46 -10.22 -16.81
C GLY A 173 14.67 -9.41 -16.32
N GLN A 174 14.57 -8.10 -16.21
CA GLN A 174 15.67 -7.22 -15.78
C GLN A 174 15.44 -6.70 -14.37
N PHE A 175 16.41 -6.94 -13.48
CA PHE A 175 16.48 -6.35 -12.15
C PHE A 175 17.26 -5.03 -12.18
N THR A 176 16.73 -4.05 -11.47
CA THR A 176 17.40 -2.77 -11.22
C THR A 176 17.45 -2.55 -9.71
N ILE A 177 18.66 -2.45 -9.16
CA ILE A 177 18.84 -2.15 -7.73
C ILE A 177 18.47 -0.68 -7.46
N LEU A 178 17.69 -0.46 -6.42
CA LEU A 178 17.27 0.85 -5.94
C LEU A 178 18.23 1.30 -4.83
N PRO A 179 19.10 2.30 -5.07
CA PRO A 179 20.06 2.73 -4.08
C PRO A 179 19.35 3.46 -2.92
N PRO A 180 19.85 3.36 -1.67
CA PRO A 180 19.41 4.23 -0.59
C PRO A 180 19.88 5.68 -0.84
N LEU A 181 19.39 6.61 0.00
CA LEU A 181 19.94 7.97 0.05
C LEU A 181 21.42 7.95 0.46
N PRO A 182 22.25 8.92 0.02
CA PRO A 182 23.62 9.05 0.45
C PRO A 182 23.75 9.14 1.98
N ASN A 183 24.72 8.43 2.54
CA ASN A 183 24.95 8.33 4.00
C ASN A 183 23.77 7.72 4.79
N GLY A 184 22.90 7.00 4.14
CA GLY A 184 21.86 6.21 4.80
C GLY A 184 22.54 5.21 5.74
N ASN A 185 22.21 5.27 7.05
CA ASN A 185 22.60 4.22 7.97
C ASN A 185 21.59 3.08 7.89
N MET A 186 22.02 1.88 8.25
CA MET A 186 21.29 0.63 8.12
C MET A 186 20.19 0.45 9.18
N TYR A 187 19.39 1.48 9.48
CA TYR A 187 18.20 1.33 10.33
C TYR A 187 17.11 0.48 9.64
N TYR A 188 17.13 0.44 8.30
CA TYR A 188 16.35 -0.50 7.51
C TYR A 188 17.28 -1.55 6.90
N PRO A 189 16.90 -2.81 6.85
CA PRO A 189 17.64 -3.81 6.06
C PRO A 189 17.88 -3.26 4.65
N GLY A 190 19.16 -3.14 4.24
CA GLY A 190 19.52 -2.56 2.94
C GLY A 190 19.48 -1.04 2.84
N GLY A 191 19.19 -0.30 3.93
CA GLY A 191 19.19 1.17 3.96
C GLY A 191 17.97 1.84 3.32
N ALA A 192 17.04 1.09 2.72
CA ALA A 192 15.82 1.61 2.09
C ALA A 192 14.69 0.56 2.07
N THR A 193 13.45 1.02 1.86
CA THR A 193 12.27 0.17 1.62
C THR A 193 11.43 0.81 0.52
N ALA A 194 11.13 0.06 -0.55
CA ALA A 194 10.22 0.46 -1.62
C ALA A 194 8.80 0.00 -1.26
N THR A 195 7.81 0.90 -1.32
CA THR A 195 6.44 0.66 -0.87
C THR A 195 5.38 0.92 -1.94
N GLY A 196 5.52 1.97 -2.73
CA GLY A 196 4.58 2.35 -3.79
C GLY A 196 5.24 2.39 -5.15
N LEU A 197 4.50 2.02 -6.19
CA LEU A 197 4.94 2.01 -7.59
C LEU A 197 3.79 2.49 -8.47
N ASN A 198 4.01 3.55 -9.26
CA ASN A 198 3.03 4.03 -10.23
C ASN A 198 3.26 3.47 -11.64
N ASP A 199 2.33 3.74 -12.57
CA ASP A 199 2.40 3.23 -13.94
C ASP A 199 3.50 3.89 -14.81
N PHE A 200 4.14 4.95 -14.31
CA PHE A 200 5.29 5.57 -14.98
C PHE A 200 6.63 5.03 -14.47
N GLY A 201 6.63 4.09 -13.52
CA GLY A 201 7.84 3.50 -12.93
C GLY A 201 8.52 4.42 -11.92
N VAL A 202 7.77 5.39 -11.37
CA VAL A 202 8.22 6.12 -10.19
C VAL A 202 7.87 5.31 -8.95
N ILE A 203 8.87 5.10 -8.11
CA ILE A 203 8.75 4.28 -6.90
C ILE A 203 8.83 5.22 -5.70
N ALA A 204 7.96 5.04 -4.74
CA ALA A 204 8.00 5.71 -3.44
C ALA A 204 8.43 4.75 -2.34
N GLY A 205 9.01 5.29 -1.28
CA GLY A 205 9.42 4.50 -0.13
C GLY A 205 10.19 5.30 0.90
N SER A 206 10.98 4.62 1.70
CA SER A 206 11.76 5.24 2.78
C SER A 206 13.22 4.82 2.71
N SER A 207 14.11 5.70 3.12
CA SER A 207 15.54 5.42 3.25
C SER A 207 16.07 5.91 4.59
N GLY A 208 16.96 5.14 5.20
CA GLY A 208 17.73 5.57 6.36
C GLY A 208 18.56 6.82 6.04
N THR A 209 18.83 7.60 7.09
CA THR A 209 19.76 8.73 7.08
C THR A 209 20.62 8.71 8.34
N ALA A 210 21.63 9.55 8.45
CA ALA A 210 22.47 9.62 9.65
C ALA A 210 21.70 9.98 10.95
N GLY A 211 20.52 10.61 10.83
CA GLY A 211 19.69 11.07 11.95
C GLY A 211 18.31 10.45 12.06
N GLY A 212 18.00 9.40 11.30
CA GLY A 212 16.66 8.79 11.26
C GLY A 212 16.32 8.22 9.90
N PHE A 213 15.13 8.52 9.38
CA PHE A 213 14.70 8.07 8.05
C PHE A 213 13.93 9.16 7.31
N ARG A 214 13.91 9.08 5.99
CA ARG A 214 13.20 9.99 5.11
C ARG A 214 12.47 9.28 4.00
N GLY A 215 11.34 9.85 3.60
CA GLY A 215 10.68 9.51 2.37
C GLY A 215 11.63 9.71 1.18
N VAL A 216 11.62 8.77 0.27
CA VAL A 216 12.42 8.79 -0.96
C VAL A 216 11.53 8.42 -2.14
N ILE A 217 11.79 9.05 -3.28
CA ILE A 217 11.29 8.57 -4.57
C ILE A 217 12.47 8.13 -5.43
N TRP A 218 12.28 7.03 -6.17
CA TRP A 218 13.22 6.64 -7.21
C TRP A 218 12.64 6.97 -8.58
N VAL A 219 13.37 7.79 -9.33
CA VAL A 219 13.07 8.16 -10.71
C VAL A 219 14.22 7.70 -11.57
N ASN A 220 13.99 6.80 -12.53
CA ASN A 220 15.06 6.19 -13.32
C ASN A 220 16.19 5.64 -12.44
N SER A 221 15.84 4.92 -11.39
CA SER A 221 16.73 4.29 -10.40
C SER A 221 17.60 5.26 -9.58
N LYS A 222 17.31 6.56 -9.61
CA LYS A 222 17.98 7.55 -8.76
C LYS A 222 17.11 7.86 -7.54
N ALA A 223 17.69 7.70 -6.36
CA ALA A 223 17.06 8.11 -5.12
C ALA A 223 17.04 9.65 -5.00
N ILE A 224 15.86 10.18 -4.73
CA ILE A 224 15.61 11.60 -4.51
C ILE A 224 15.01 11.75 -3.12
N ASP A 225 15.68 12.49 -2.25
CA ASP A 225 15.21 12.82 -0.90
C ASP A 225 13.95 13.69 -1.01
N MET A 226 12.83 13.23 -0.47
CA MET A 226 11.60 14.00 -0.41
C MET A 226 11.66 15.11 0.66
N GLY A 227 12.57 14.99 1.64
CA GLY A 227 12.60 15.85 2.83
C GLY A 227 11.68 15.31 3.94
N THR A 228 11.17 16.22 4.76
CA THR A 228 10.28 15.91 5.90
C THR A 228 9.14 16.91 6.00
N CYS A 229 8.09 16.56 6.74
CA CYS A 229 7.07 17.53 7.12
C CYS A 229 7.69 18.69 7.91
N PRO A 230 7.18 19.92 7.79
CA PRO A 230 7.74 21.08 8.48
C PRO A 230 7.86 20.85 10.00
N GLY A 231 9.08 20.94 10.51
CA GLY A 231 9.38 20.78 11.95
C GLY A 231 9.38 19.33 12.47
N ILE A 232 9.22 18.32 11.62
CA ILE A 232 9.21 16.90 12.02
C ILE A 232 10.42 16.20 11.37
N PRO A 233 11.27 15.47 12.14
CA PRO A 233 12.56 15.00 11.64
C PRO A 233 12.49 13.79 10.68
N ASN A 234 11.46 12.97 10.80
CA ASN A 234 11.33 11.72 10.06
C ASN A 234 10.10 11.71 9.15
N SER A 235 10.22 11.12 7.98
CA SER A 235 9.11 10.91 7.05
C SER A 235 9.17 9.52 6.42
N ALA A 236 8.04 8.85 6.28
CA ALA A 236 7.91 7.58 5.59
C ALA A 236 6.90 7.73 4.45
N ALA A 237 7.33 7.47 3.23
CA ALA A 237 6.45 7.42 2.08
C ALA A 237 5.78 6.05 1.98
N GLY A 238 4.50 6.05 1.64
CA GLY A 238 3.68 4.89 1.35
C GLY A 238 3.38 4.77 -0.14
N MET A 239 2.13 5.03 -0.52
CA MET A 239 1.67 4.90 -1.90
C MET A 239 1.94 6.15 -2.73
N ILE A 240 2.01 5.95 -4.05
CA ILE A 240 2.18 7.00 -5.06
C ILE A 240 1.14 6.81 -6.16
N ASN A 241 0.50 7.89 -6.60
CA ASN A 241 -0.40 7.86 -7.74
C ASN A 241 0.31 8.21 -9.07
N ASN A 242 -0.42 8.15 -10.18
CA ASN A 242 0.12 8.46 -11.50
C ASN A 242 0.40 9.96 -11.75
N LEU A 243 -0.09 10.84 -10.88
CA LEU A 243 0.24 12.26 -10.88
C LEU A 243 1.51 12.58 -10.08
N GLY A 244 2.17 11.56 -9.51
CA GLY A 244 3.38 11.73 -8.70
C GLY A 244 3.10 12.29 -7.30
N MET A 245 1.84 12.23 -6.83
CA MET A 245 1.51 12.55 -5.45
C MET A 245 1.83 11.33 -4.57
N VAL A 246 2.54 11.55 -3.49
CA VAL A 246 2.94 10.50 -2.53
C VAL A 246 2.25 10.77 -1.20
N VAL A 247 1.68 9.72 -0.61
CA VAL A 247 1.08 9.76 0.73
C VAL A 247 1.90 8.94 1.72
N GLY A 248 1.73 9.23 3.00
CA GLY A 248 2.43 8.54 4.08
C GLY A 248 2.27 9.25 5.40
N SER A 249 3.28 9.13 6.26
CA SER A 249 3.28 9.78 7.58
C SER A 249 4.65 10.31 7.97
N CYS A 250 4.65 11.44 8.70
CA CYS A 250 5.82 11.99 9.37
C CYS A 250 5.79 11.60 10.84
N GLN A 251 6.90 11.06 11.36
CA GLN A 251 7.01 10.64 12.74
C GLN A 251 7.51 11.80 13.62
N VAL A 252 6.66 12.26 14.52
CA VAL A 252 6.97 13.30 15.50
C VAL A 252 7.86 12.77 16.61
N ASN A 253 7.48 11.63 17.17
CA ASN A 253 8.19 10.84 18.17
C ASN A 253 7.69 9.39 18.11
N GLY A 254 8.22 8.48 18.90
CA GLY A 254 8.00 7.03 18.85
C GLY A 254 6.69 6.57 18.21
N ASP A 255 5.54 6.96 18.78
CA ASP A 255 4.22 6.44 18.36
C ASP A 255 3.31 7.51 17.75
N THR A 256 3.79 8.77 17.63
CA THR A 256 2.99 9.87 17.06
C THR A 256 3.34 10.09 15.61
N PHE A 257 2.37 9.90 14.74
CA PHE A 257 2.49 10.07 13.29
C PHE A 257 1.51 11.11 12.77
N VAL A 258 1.96 11.95 11.82
CA VAL A 258 1.15 12.95 11.14
C VAL A 258 1.04 12.56 9.67
N PRO A 259 -0.18 12.30 9.15
CA PRO A 259 -0.36 11.96 7.75
C PRO A 259 -0.04 13.14 6.84
N PHE A 260 0.50 12.85 5.67
CA PHE A 260 0.84 13.87 4.68
C PHE A 260 0.47 13.43 3.26
N VAL A 261 0.35 14.43 2.39
CA VAL A 261 0.54 14.30 0.95
C VAL A 261 1.75 15.13 0.54
N TRP A 262 2.60 14.54 -0.30
CA TRP A 262 3.75 15.21 -0.90
C TRP A 262 3.56 15.29 -2.42
N GLN A 263 3.87 16.46 -2.98
CA GLN A 263 3.89 16.65 -4.43
C GLN A 263 4.97 17.67 -4.81
N ALA A 264 5.80 17.32 -5.79
CA ALA A 264 6.80 18.20 -6.40
C ALA A 264 7.68 18.97 -5.37
N GLY A 265 8.13 18.30 -4.30
CA GLY A 265 9.00 18.89 -3.27
C GLY A 265 8.26 19.53 -2.10
N THR A 266 6.94 19.53 -2.09
CA THR A 266 6.14 20.16 -1.03
C THR A 266 5.38 19.12 -0.21
N PHE A 267 5.57 19.15 1.12
CA PHE A 267 4.74 18.41 2.07
C PHE A 267 3.54 19.25 2.49
N THR A 268 2.37 18.63 2.45
CA THR A 268 1.14 19.16 3.04
C THR A 268 0.65 18.16 4.08
N THR A 269 0.59 18.54 5.34
CA THR A 269 0.02 17.71 6.40
C THR A 269 -1.49 17.61 6.21
N LEU A 270 -2.02 16.39 6.34
CA LEU A 270 -3.44 16.14 6.22
C LEU A 270 -4.11 16.36 7.59
N PRO A 271 -5.25 17.05 7.63
CA PRO A 271 -5.97 17.30 8.88
C PRO A 271 -6.48 15.95 9.43
N ILE A 272 -6.40 15.80 10.76
CA ILE A 272 -7.02 14.70 11.49
C ILE A 272 -8.14 15.29 12.35
N PRO A 273 -9.36 14.72 12.33
CA PRO A 273 -10.42 15.13 13.26
C PRO A 273 -9.93 15.00 14.69
N ASN A 274 -9.88 16.10 15.43
CA ASN A 274 -9.42 16.09 16.80
C ASN A 274 -10.48 16.65 17.75
N ASN A 275 -10.52 16.07 18.94
CA ASN A 275 -11.37 16.52 20.05
C ASN A 275 -10.55 17.37 21.05
N GLY A 276 -9.59 18.14 20.55
CA GLY A 276 -8.67 18.95 21.36
C GLY A 276 -7.50 18.17 21.96
N GLN A 277 -7.32 16.89 21.57
CA GLN A 277 -6.18 16.06 21.99
C GLN A 277 -5.23 15.79 20.81
N PRO A 278 -3.91 15.68 21.04
CA PRO A 278 -2.98 15.21 20.04
C PRO A 278 -3.37 13.80 19.57
N GLN A 279 -3.33 13.57 18.27
CA GLN A 279 -3.72 12.29 17.68
C GLN A 279 -2.60 11.78 16.77
N SER A 280 -2.64 10.49 16.48
CA SER A 280 -1.71 9.82 15.58
C SER A 280 -2.49 9.24 14.39
N GLY A 281 -1.96 9.32 13.18
CA GLY A 281 -2.60 8.76 12.00
C GLY A 281 -1.67 8.62 10.81
N SER A 282 -2.12 7.90 9.80
CA SER A 282 -1.37 7.69 8.56
C SER A 282 -2.28 7.73 7.34
N ALA A 283 -1.78 8.25 6.24
CA ALA A 283 -2.37 8.09 4.92
C ALA A 283 -1.81 6.83 4.27
N LEU A 284 -2.68 5.95 3.79
CA LEU A 284 -2.33 4.63 3.27
C LEU A 284 -2.49 4.55 1.76
N GLY A 285 -3.63 4.97 1.21
CA GLY A 285 -3.98 4.89 -0.21
C GLY A 285 -4.27 6.26 -0.83
N ILE A 286 -4.04 6.37 -2.13
CA ILE A 286 -4.33 7.56 -2.94
C ILE A 286 -4.68 7.16 -4.37
N ASN A 287 -5.74 7.75 -4.94
CA ASN A 287 -6.05 7.60 -6.36
C ASN A 287 -5.62 8.83 -7.20
N ASP A 288 -5.79 8.74 -8.52
CA ASP A 288 -5.42 9.83 -9.44
C ASP A 288 -6.38 11.03 -9.40
N LEU A 289 -7.50 10.96 -8.70
CA LEU A 289 -8.39 12.10 -8.43
C LEU A 289 -7.97 12.86 -7.16
N GLY A 290 -6.95 12.38 -6.44
CA GLY A 290 -6.45 12.99 -5.20
C GLY A 290 -7.34 12.68 -3.98
N GLN A 291 -8.20 11.67 -4.05
CA GLN A 291 -8.83 11.09 -2.88
C GLN A 291 -7.78 10.28 -2.12
N ILE A 292 -7.67 10.53 -0.83
CA ILE A 292 -6.68 9.88 0.05
C ILE A 292 -7.44 9.18 1.16
N VAL A 293 -7.00 7.97 1.50
CA VAL A 293 -7.58 7.18 2.58
C VAL A 293 -6.52 6.76 3.60
N GLY A 294 -6.96 6.44 4.80
CA GLY A 294 -6.09 6.00 5.87
C GLY A 294 -6.82 5.86 7.19
N TYR A 295 -6.14 6.16 8.28
CA TYR A 295 -6.72 6.03 9.62
C TYR A 295 -6.16 7.05 10.60
N GLN A 296 -6.86 7.17 11.75
CA GLN A 296 -6.37 7.84 12.95
C GLN A 296 -6.55 6.98 14.18
N TYR A 297 -5.71 7.20 15.18
CA TYR A 297 -5.94 6.79 16.56
C TYR A 297 -6.47 7.94 17.40
N PRO A 298 -7.27 7.68 18.45
CA PRO A 298 -7.87 8.72 19.28
C PRO A 298 -6.86 9.47 20.17
N ASN A 299 -5.59 9.05 20.17
CA ASN A 299 -4.52 9.66 20.98
C ASN A 299 -3.17 9.59 20.27
N SER A 300 -2.19 10.35 20.77
CA SER A 300 -0.84 10.41 20.22
C SER A 300 -0.01 9.14 20.44
N ALA A 301 -0.40 8.27 21.38
CA ALA A 301 0.30 7.02 21.64
C ALA A 301 -0.10 5.88 20.68
N GLY A 302 -0.98 6.15 19.68
CA GLY A 302 -1.41 5.14 18.72
C GLY A 302 -2.20 4.00 19.35
N THR A 303 -2.87 4.24 20.47
CA THR A 303 -3.63 3.23 21.22
C THR A 303 -5.13 3.51 21.20
N GLY A 304 -5.94 2.47 21.41
CA GLY A 304 -7.39 2.52 21.29
C GLY A 304 -7.86 2.12 19.89
N PRO A 305 -9.19 2.08 19.65
CA PRO A 305 -9.72 1.74 18.34
C PRO A 305 -9.39 2.83 17.35
N ALA A 306 -8.82 2.43 16.22
CA ALA A 306 -8.59 3.34 15.10
C ALA A 306 -9.92 3.72 14.44
N THR A 307 -9.90 4.77 13.61
CA THR A 307 -11.03 5.23 12.80
C THR A 307 -10.57 5.42 11.37
N ALA A 308 -11.28 4.80 10.43
CA ALA A 308 -11.02 4.95 9.00
C ALA A 308 -11.32 6.38 8.52
N LEU A 309 -10.42 6.97 7.74
CA LEU A 309 -10.52 8.34 7.23
C LEU A 309 -10.49 8.39 5.70
N LEU A 310 -11.24 9.37 5.17
CA LEU A 310 -11.17 9.83 3.79
C LEU A 310 -10.84 11.32 3.77
N TRP A 311 -9.79 11.71 3.05
CA TRP A 311 -9.49 13.11 2.70
C TRP A 311 -9.87 13.34 1.24
N GLU A 312 -10.78 14.26 1.03
CA GLU A 312 -11.27 14.61 -0.30
C GLU A 312 -11.59 16.10 -0.39
N ARG A 313 -11.14 16.79 -1.45
CA ARG A 313 -11.45 18.19 -1.74
C ARG A 313 -11.22 19.16 -0.54
N GLY A 314 -10.16 18.88 0.22
CA GLY A 314 -9.78 19.71 1.38
C GLY A 314 -10.58 19.44 2.65
N ALA A 315 -11.51 18.48 2.63
CA ALA A 315 -12.22 18.00 3.81
C ALA A 315 -11.67 16.65 4.28
N VAL A 316 -11.92 16.31 5.55
CA VAL A 316 -11.67 15.00 6.13
C VAL A 316 -12.97 14.45 6.68
N TYR A 317 -13.19 13.15 6.42
CA TYR A 317 -14.38 12.44 6.85
C TYR A 317 -14.00 11.18 7.65
N ASP A 318 -14.73 10.95 8.74
CA ASP A 318 -14.82 9.61 9.32
C ASP A 318 -15.66 8.75 8.38
N VAL A 319 -15.05 7.71 7.81
CA VAL A 319 -15.69 6.84 6.80
C VAL A 319 -16.93 6.14 7.35
N ASN A 320 -16.99 5.87 8.67
CA ASN A 320 -18.17 5.30 9.32
C ASN A 320 -19.42 6.20 9.16
N THR A 321 -19.21 7.52 9.13
CA THR A 321 -20.32 8.50 8.98
C THR A 321 -20.85 8.56 7.54
N LEU A 322 -20.08 8.08 6.57
CA LEU A 322 -20.40 8.07 5.16
C LEU A 322 -21.23 6.83 4.73
N ILE A 323 -21.39 5.85 5.60
CA ILE A 323 -22.22 4.67 5.30
C ILE A 323 -23.67 5.10 5.17
N ALA A 324 -24.32 4.70 4.08
CA ALA A 324 -25.72 5.03 3.79
C ALA A 324 -26.64 4.71 4.98
N PRO A 325 -27.59 5.59 5.32
CA PRO A 325 -28.44 5.42 6.52
C PRO A 325 -29.25 4.11 6.52
N ASN A 326 -29.59 3.62 5.34
CA ASN A 326 -30.38 2.41 5.12
C ASN A 326 -29.53 1.19 4.72
N ASP A 327 -28.21 1.27 4.88
CA ASP A 327 -27.33 0.11 4.64
C ASP A 327 -27.54 -0.95 5.72
N PRO A 328 -27.79 -2.23 5.36
CA PRO A 328 -28.08 -3.29 6.33
C PRO A 328 -26.89 -3.64 7.23
N LEU A 329 -25.64 -3.35 6.80
CA LEU A 329 -24.43 -3.59 7.58
C LEU A 329 -24.09 -2.44 8.53
N LYS A 330 -24.64 -1.24 8.32
CA LYS A 330 -24.33 -0.04 9.10
C LYS A 330 -24.43 -0.22 10.62
N PRO A 331 -25.42 -0.95 11.18
CA PRO A 331 -25.50 -1.13 12.63
C PRO A 331 -24.40 -2.01 13.22
N TYR A 332 -23.68 -2.75 12.38
CA TYR A 332 -22.74 -3.80 12.79
C TYR A 332 -21.30 -3.51 12.39
N ALA A 333 -21.08 -2.78 11.28
CA ALA A 333 -19.76 -2.47 10.75
C ALA A 333 -19.10 -1.34 11.56
N VAL A 334 -17.85 -1.56 11.98
CA VAL A 334 -16.96 -0.54 12.56
C VAL A 334 -15.71 -0.49 11.72
N LEU A 335 -15.54 0.57 10.94
CA LEU A 335 -14.42 0.73 10.01
C LEU A 335 -13.23 1.38 10.74
N LEU A 336 -12.11 0.66 10.80
CA LEU A 336 -10.92 1.03 11.57
C LEU A 336 -9.83 1.68 10.71
N ALA A 337 -9.62 1.17 9.50
CA ALA A 337 -8.65 1.72 8.55
C ALA A 337 -9.20 1.63 7.13
N ALA A 338 -9.14 2.70 6.37
CA ALA A 338 -9.35 2.68 4.93
C ALA A 338 -7.98 2.48 4.26
N GLU A 339 -7.79 1.37 3.57
CA GLU A 339 -6.47 0.94 3.09
C GLU A 339 -6.22 1.37 1.66
N GLU A 340 -7.24 1.27 0.80
CA GLU A 340 -7.13 1.55 -0.62
C GLU A 340 -8.34 2.32 -1.14
N VAL A 341 -8.13 3.11 -2.20
CA VAL A 341 -9.21 3.81 -2.91
C VAL A 341 -9.02 3.70 -4.42
N THR A 342 -10.07 3.21 -5.12
CA THR A 342 -10.06 3.08 -6.58
C THR A 342 -10.27 4.42 -7.28
N LEU A 343 -10.00 4.49 -8.58
CA LEU A 343 -10.32 5.67 -9.40
C LEU A 343 -11.83 5.97 -9.42
N GLY A 344 -12.68 4.94 -9.29
CA GLY A 344 -14.13 5.09 -9.16
C GLY A 344 -14.62 5.53 -7.77
N GLY A 345 -13.71 5.77 -6.82
CA GLY A 345 -14.02 6.19 -5.45
C GLY A 345 -14.50 5.05 -4.55
N GLN A 346 -14.40 3.79 -4.98
CA GLN A 346 -14.60 2.67 -4.06
C GLN A 346 -13.48 2.64 -3.04
N ILE A 347 -13.81 2.40 -1.77
CA ILE A 347 -12.85 2.29 -0.67
C ILE A 347 -12.81 0.85 -0.20
N VAL A 348 -11.62 0.31 -0.01
CA VAL A 348 -11.42 -0.95 0.71
C VAL A 348 -10.98 -0.62 2.12
N ALA A 349 -11.74 -1.09 3.11
CA ALA A 349 -11.49 -0.79 4.51
C ALA A 349 -11.43 -2.05 5.36
N MET A 350 -10.48 -2.09 6.28
CA MET A 350 -10.45 -3.05 7.38
C MET A 350 -11.35 -2.55 8.51
N GLY A 351 -12.09 -3.46 9.10
CA GLY A 351 -12.99 -3.14 10.20
C GLY A 351 -13.32 -4.34 11.07
N GLN A 352 -14.40 -4.21 11.79
CA GLN A 352 -14.98 -5.26 12.63
C GLN A 352 -16.47 -5.38 12.33
N ASP A 353 -16.99 -6.59 12.39
CA ASP A 353 -18.41 -6.85 12.46
C ASP A 353 -18.78 -7.21 13.90
N THR A 354 -19.61 -6.40 14.54
CA THR A 354 -19.99 -6.59 15.94
C THR A 354 -20.83 -7.86 16.19
N ARG A 355 -21.30 -8.53 15.12
CA ARG A 355 -21.97 -9.84 15.19
C ARG A 355 -20.97 -10.98 15.35
N ILE A 356 -19.71 -10.77 14.96
CA ILE A 356 -18.66 -11.78 15.00
C ILE A 356 -17.95 -11.71 16.36
N PRO A 357 -17.90 -12.81 17.14
CA PRO A 357 -17.19 -12.83 18.42
C PRO A 357 -15.70 -12.57 18.27
N ASN A 358 -15.06 -12.10 19.34
CA ASN A 358 -13.60 -11.92 19.46
C ASN A 358 -12.99 -10.80 18.61
N ASN A 359 -13.77 -9.81 18.13
CA ASN A 359 -13.28 -8.66 17.37
C ASN A 359 -12.40 -9.07 16.17
N SER A 360 -12.77 -10.17 15.49
CA SER A 360 -12.08 -10.58 14.27
C SER A 360 -12.13 -9.47 13.22
N SER A 361 -10.99 -9.17 12.59
CA SER A 361 -10.94 -8.19 11.53
C SER A 361 -11.64 -8.75 10.29
N VAL A 362 -12.49 -7.94 9.69
CA VAL A 362 -13.16 -8.18 8.41
C VAL A 362 -12.85 -7.05 7.44
N PHE A 363 -13.03 -7.30 6.16
CA PHE A 363 -12.87 -6.27 5.14
C PHE A 363 -14.21 -5.89 4.53
N TYR A 364 -14.30 -4.62 4.18
CA TYR A 364 -15.46 -4.03 3.53
C TYR A 364 -15.06 -3.34 2.23
N VAL A 365 -15.84 -3.53 1.18
CA VAL A 365 -15.83 -2.68 0.00
C VAL A 365 -16.95 -1.66 0.15
N LEU A 366 -16.58 -0.39 0.16
CA LEU A 366 -17.51 0.72 0.16
C LEU A 366 -17.69 1.21 -1.27
N THR A 367 -18.89 1.06 -1.80
CA THR A 367 -19.22 1.53 -3.16
C THR A 367 -19.98 2.84 -3.08
N PRO A 368 -19.53 3.93 -3.77
CA PRO A 368 -20.23 5.20 -3.77
C PRO A 368 -21.69 5.05 -4.26
N GLU A 369 -22.64 5.70 -3.59
CA GLU A 369 -24.00 5.89 -4.11
C GLU A 369 -23.99 7.09 -5.07
N ASN A 370 -24.61 6.91 -6.26
CA ASN A 370 -24.79 7.96 -7.26
C ASN A 370 -25.92 8.93 -6.88
#